data_aff0abec117252076fe01129aed7587a
#
_entry.id   aff0abec117252076fe01129aed7587a
#
_cell.length_a   1.000
_cell.length_b   1.000
_cell.length_c   1.000
_cell.angle_alpha   90.00
_cell.angle_beta   90.00
_cell.angle_gamma   90.00
#
_symmetry.space_group_name_H-M   'P 1'
#
loop_
_entity.id
_entity.type
_entity.pdbx_description
1 polymer ?
#
loop_
_entity_poly.entity_id
_entity_poly.type
_entity_poly.pdbx_seq_one_letter_code
_entity_poly.pdbx_strand_id
1 'polypeptide(L)'
;MRNTSHGLGLVAEGLDWKPGDEVAVATSIEYPSNVYPWLHLKDRGVEVREIVSSPEGGVTPEAVAAALTPRTRLVALSSVQFASGFRTDLDAVGALCERQGVLLCVDGIQSIGCSPVDVKRSRIHFLSADSHKWMLGISGIGFLYVAKDVLPRLRPALVGWRSTTDAWNFNRSHFELRPDAGRLEEGSHSFTGIYALGAALELLLEVGMPDIESRIRALLTSLDEGLRGLGCDTGPSPEHRAGILTFLPPKGESRTLSAWLGERDVSLSLRRGRIRLSPHFYNQPEEIERFLGLVRDFLGR
;
A
#
# COMPACT_ATOMS: atom_id res chain seq x y z
N MET A 1 -4.72 10.03 10.08
CA MET A 1 -4.36 8.74 10.74
C MET A 1 -2.90 8.73 11.15
N ARG A 2 -2.50 7.90 12.14
CA ARG A 2 -1.09 7.83 12.57
C ARG A 2 -0.22 7.04 11.58
N ASN A 3 -0.79 6.04 10.94
CA ASN A 3 -0.12 5.19 9.96
C ASN A 3 -1.14 4.29 9.23
N THR A 4 -0.69 3.57 8.20
CA THR A 4 -1.51 2.64 7.41
C THR A 4 -2.19 1.57 8.27
N SER A 5 -1.46 0.98 9.24
CA SER A 5 -2.02 -0.03 10.14
C SER A 5 -3.20 0.50 10.96
N HIS A 6 -3.12 1.76 11.42
CA HIS A 6 -4.22 2.42 12.14
C HIS A 6 -5.47 2.55 11.26
N GLY A 7 -5.31 2.99 9.99
CA GLY A 7 -6.43 3.12 9.07
C GLY A 7 -7.09 1.77 8.74
N LEU A 8 -6.29 0.75 8.43
CA LEU A 8 -6.80 -0.61 8.16
C LEU A 8 -7.45 -1.22 9.40
N GLY A 9 -6.87 -1.01 10.59
CA GLY A 9 -7.45 -1.44 11.86
C GLY A 9 -8.80 -0.79 12.15
N LEU A 10 -8.97 0.52 11.86
CA LEU A 10 -10.26 1.20 12.00
C LEU A 10 -11.33 0.60 11.07
N VAL A 11 -10.98 0.19 9.87
CA VAL A 11 -11.91 -0.49 8.96
C VAL A 11 -12.28 -1.86 9.51
N ALA A 12 -11.27 -2.65 9.93
CA ALA A 12 -11.49 -3.99 10.47
C ALA A 12 -12.40 -3.95 11.69
N GLU A 13 -12.11 -3.07 12.67
CA GLU A 13 -12.87 -2.98 13.91
C GLU A 13 -14.22 -2.30 13.76
N GLY A 14 -14.35 -1.39 12.80
CA GLY A 14 -15.52 -0.53 12.64
C GLY A 14 -16.67 -1.13 11.86
N LEU A 15 -16.43 -2.16 11.02
CA LEU A 15 -17.50 -2.83 10.28
C LEU A 15 -18.33 -3.76 11.16
N ASP A 16 -19.62 -3.88 10.83
CA ASP A 16 -20.57 -4.74 11.55
C ASP A 16 -20.45 -6.19 11.05
N TRP A 17 -19.50 -6.91 11.63
CA TRP A 17 -19.22 -8.31 11.31
C TRP A 17 -20.21 -9.25 12.01
N LYS A 18 -20.53 -10.34 11.31
CA LYS A 18 -21.32 -11.45 11.85
C LYS A 18 -20.50 -12.73 11.82
N PRO A 19 -20.74 -13.67 12.77
CA PRO A 19 -20.13 -14.98 12.70
C PRO A 19 -20.41 -15.64 11.34
N GLY A 20 -19.35 -16.14 10.69
CA GLY A 20 -19.40 -16.73 9.37
C GLY A 20 -19.18 -15.75 8.20
N ASP A 21 -19.11 -14.43 8.45
CA ASP A 21 -18.62 -13.47 7.45
C ASP A 21 -17.17 -13.79 7.07
N GLU A 22 -16.79 -13.45 5.84
CA GLU A 22 -15.44 -13.69 5.32
C GLU A 22 -14.76 -12.42 4.84
N VAL A 23 -13.42 -12.36 5.05
CA VAL A 23 -12.53 -11.37 4.43
C VAL A 23 -11.55 -12.10 3.52
N ALA A 24 -11.48 -11.71 2.24
CA ALA A 24 -10.51 -12.26 1.30
C ALA A 24 -9.22 -11.43 1.32
N VAL A 25 -8.08 -12.09 1.60
CA VAL A 25 -6.75 -11.47 1.76
C VAL A 25 -5.69 -12.41 1.23
N ALA A 26 -4.65 -11.90 0.56
CA ALA A 26 -3.48 -12.68 0.17
C ALA A 26 -2.44 -12.71 1.32
N THR A 27 -2.75 -13.44 2.40
CA THR A 27 -1.96 -13.44 3.65
C THR A 27 -0.51 -13.83 3.44
N SER A 28 -0.26 -14.67 2.43
CA SER A 28 1.06 -15.15 2.06
C SER A 28 1.98 -14.07 1.49
N ILE A 29 1.45 -12.97 0.93
CA ILE A 29 2.24 -11.91 0.29
C ILE A 29 2.00 -10.51 0.86
N GLU A 30 0.86 -10.25 1.51
CA GLU A 30 0.56 -8.94 2.09
C GLU A 30 1.53 -8.57 3.22
N TYR A 31 1.72 -7.26 3.41
CA TYR A 31 2.45 -6.75 4.58
C TYR A 31 1.60 -7.01 5.85
N PRO A 32 2.22 -7.31 7.00
CA PRO A 32 1.48 -7.62 8.24
C PRO A 32 0.40 -6.62 8.64
N SER A 33 0.56 -5.33 8.31
CA SER A 33 -0.48 -4.31 8.55
C SER A 33 -1.79 -4.58 7.82
N ASN A 34 -1.73 -5.28 6.67
CA ASN A 34 -2.90 -5.68 5.88
C ASN A 34 -3.23 -7.18 6.04
N VAL A 35 -2.74 -7.82 7.09
CA VAL A 35 -3.04 -9.22 7.45
C VAL A 35 -3.60 -9.29 8.86
N TYR A 36 -2.86 -8.77 9.84
CA TYR A 36 -3.19 -8.97 11.26
C TYR A 36 -4.53 -8.39 11.69
N PRO A 37 -4.99 -7.21 11.22
CA PRO A 37 -6.33 -6.72 11.59
C PRO A 37 -7.44 -7.68 11.17
N TRP A 38 -7.31 -8.34 10.02
CA TRP A 38 -8.29 -9.29 9.50
C TRP A 38 -8.25 -10.61 10.26
N LEU A 39 -7.06 -11.14 10.55
CA LEU A 39 -6.90 -12.34 11.39
C LEU A 39 -7.42 -12.15 12.81
N HIS A 40 -7.32 -10.93 13.36
CA HIS A 40 -7.83 -10.59 14.69
C HIS A 40 -9.36 -10.72 14.79
N LEU A 41 -10.08 -10.55 13.68
CA LEU A 41 -11.55 -10.70 13.66
C LEU A 41 -12.04 -12.14 13.92
N LYS A 42 -11.12 -13.12 14.00
CA LYS A 42 -11.44 -14.51 14.33
C LYS A 42 -12.26 -14.61 15.63
N ASP A 43 -11.97 -13.78 16.62
CA ASP A 43 -12.68 -13.75 17.90
C ASP A 43 -14.15 -13.30 17.76
N ARG A 44 -14.50 -12.69 16.62
CA ARG A 44 -15.88 -12.34 16.23
C ARG A 44 -16.51 -13.38 15.30
N GLY A 45 -15.85 -14.50 15.06
CA GLY A 45 -16.30 -15.55 14.15
C GLY A 45 -16.16 -15.22 12.68
N VAL A 46 -15.31 -14.24 12.31
CA VAL A 46 -14.99 -13.91 10.93
C VAL A 46 -13.87 -14.81 10.42
N GLU A 47 -13.99 -15.30 9.20
CA GLU A 47 -13.01 -16.17 8.56
C GLU A 47 -12.17 -15.40 7.54
N VAL A 48 -10.86 -15.67 7.49
CA VAL A 48 -9.99 -15.15 6.44
C VAL A 48 -9.90 -16.16 5.29
N ARG A 49 -10.26 -15.72 4.10
CA ARG A 49 -10.13 -16.47 2.84
C ARG A 49 -8.82 -16.08 2.16
N GLU A 50 -7.96 -17.07 1.90
CA GLU A 50 -6.71 -16.80 1.19
C GLU A 50 -6.97 -16.50 -0.29
N ILE A 51 -6.44 -15.37 -0.76
CA ILE A 51 -6.30 -15.08 -2.18
C ILE A 51 -4.94 -15.65 -2.62
N VAL A 52 -4.94 -16.60 -3.51
CA VAL A 52 -3.70 -17.23 -4.01
C VAL A 52 -2.94 -16.24 -4.88
N SER A 53 -1.70 -15.95 -4.50
CA SER A 53 -0.86 -15.02 -5.26
C SER A 53 -0.41 -15.58 -6.60
N SER A 54 -0.22 -14.73 -7.60
CA SER A 54 0.40 -15.08 -8.86
C SER A 54 1.89 -15.46 -8.69
N PRO A 55 2.51 -16.14 -9.67
CA PRO A 55 3.95 -16.43 -9.66
C PRO A 55 4.81 -15.16 -9.57
N GLU A 56 4.34 -14.03 -10.06
CA GLU A 56 5.00 -12.73 -9.96
C GLU A 56 4.88 -12.07 -8.58
N GLY A 57 4.22 -12.75 -7.63
CA GLY A 57 4.06 -12.27 -6.25
C GLY A 57 3.06 -11.12 -6.11
N GLY A 58 1.95 -11.19 -6.83
CA GLY A 58 0.86 -10.20 -6.81
C GLY A 58 -0.53 -10.83 -6.75
N VAL A 59 -1.54 -9.97 -6.65
CA VAL A 59 -2.96 -10.33 -6.68
C VAL A 59 -3.55 -9.97 -8.02
N THR A 60 -4.09 -10.96 -8.74
CA THR A 60 -4.81 -10.73 -10.00
C THR A 60 -6.33 -10.72 -9.79
N PRO A 61 -7.11 -10.11 -10.70
CA PRO A 61 -8.57 -10.14 -10.63
C PRO A 61 -9.15 -11.56 -10.59
N GLU A 62 -8.54 -12.51 -11.33
CA GLU A 62 -8.95 -13.92 -11.38
C GLU A 62 -8.71 -14.61 -10.02
N ALA A 63 -7.59 -14.32 -9.37
CA ALA A 63 -7.29 -14.83 -8.03
C ALA A 63 -8.28 -14.32 -6.99
N VAL A 64 -8.65 -13.03 -7.08
CA VAL A 64 -9.72 -12.46 -6.25
C VAL A 64 -11.04 -13.19 -6.53
N ALA A 65 -11.45 -13.31 -7.80
CA ALA A 65 -12.70 -13.96 -8.18
C ALA A 65 -12.79 -15.41 -7.63
N ALA A 66 -11.69 -16.16 -7.68
CA ALA A 66 -11.62 -17.54 -7.16
C ALA A 66 -11.74 -17.62 -5.63
N ALA A 67 -11.38 -16.55 -4.90
CA ALA A 67 -11.45 -16.50 -3.45
C ALA A 67 -12.82 -16.07 -2.93
N LEU A 68 -13.67 -15.42 -3.75
CA LEU A 68 -14.97 -14.92 -3.32
C LEU A 68 -15.98 -16.04 -3.11
N THR A 69 -16.77 -15.91 -2.06
CA THR A 69 -17.93 -16.75 -1.74
C THR A 69 -19.14 -15.87 -1.43
N PRO A 70 -20.36 -16.41 -1.30
CA PRO A 70 -21.54 -15.65 -0.86
C PRO A 70 -21.39 -15.02 0.55
N ARG A 71 -20.41 -15.48 1.35
CA ARG A 71 -20.13 -14.97 2.70
C ARG A 71 -19.06 -13.88 2.69
N THR A 72 -18.38 -13.67 1.57
CA THR A 72 -17.30 -12.66 1.50
C THR A 72 -17.89 -11.26 1.60
N ARG A 73 -17.47 -10.50 2.61
CA ARG A 73 -17.93 -9.14 2.87
C ARG A 73 -16.94 -8.07 2.41
N LEU A 74 -15.66 -8.43 2.37
CA LEU A 74 -14.59 -7.49 2.07
C LEU A 74 -13.41 -8.21 1.41
N VAL A 75 -12.81 -7.54 0.42
CA VAL A 75 -11.49 -7.85 -0.13
C VAL A 75 -10.51 -6.83 0.41
N ALA A 76 -9.42 -7.31 1.04
CA ALA A 76 -8.33 -6.46 1.49
C ALA A 76 -7.04 -6.81 0.71
N LEU A 77 -6.44 -5.82 0.05
CA LEU A 77 -5.22 -6.02 -0.74
C LEU A 77 -4.38 -4.74 -0.82
N SER A 78 -3.11 -4.91 -1.17
CA SER A 78 -2.22 -3.78 -1.50
C SER A 78 -2.35 -3.39 -2.97
N SER A 79 -2.40 -2.08 -3.23
CA SER A 79 -2.34 -1.53 -4.60
C SER A 79 -1.04 -1.89 -5.31
N VAL A 80 0.06 -1.92 -4.55
CA VAL A 80 1.40 -2.37 -4.97
C VAL A 80 2.00 -3.22 -3.87
N GLN A 81 2.43 -4.42 -4.20
CA GLN A 81 3.01 -5.35 -3.24
C GLN A 81 4.38 -4.90 -2.76
N PHE A 82 4.55 -4.88 -1.43
CA PHE A 82 5.77 -4.34 -0.80
C PHE A 82 7.04 -5.13 -1.11
N ALA A 83 6.89 -6.43 -1.34
CA ALA A 83 8.02 -7.34 -1.56
C ALA A 83 8.39 -7.46 -3.03
N SER A 84 7.42 -7.58 -3.92
CA SER A 84 7.63 -7.79 -5.36
C SER A 84 7.59 -6.50 -6.18
N GLY A 85 6.76 -5.52 -5.78
CA GLY A 85 6.43 -4.36 -6.60
C GLY A 85 5.28 -4.61 -7.58
N PHE A 86 4.61 -5.77 -7.48
CA PHE A 86 3.47 -6.08 -8.33
C PHE A 86 2.35 -5.08 -8.12
N ARG A 87 1.89 -4.45 -9.21
CA ARG A 87 0.78 -3.51 -9.24
C ARG A 87 -0.52 -4.26 -9.53
N THR A 88 -1.44 -4.23 -8.58
CA THR A 88 -2.77 -4.81 -8.72
C THR A 88 -3.62 -3.96 -9.68
N ASP A 89 -4.35 -4.60 -10.58
CA ASP A 89 -5.39 -3.94 -11.39
C ASP A 89 -6.61 -3.62 -10.52
N LEU A 90 -6.54 -2.44 -9.88
CA LEU A 90 -7.60 -1.97 -8.98
C LEU A 90 -8.93 -1.71 -9.69
N ASP A 91 -8.89 -1.34 -10.97
CA ASP A 91 -10.12 -1.06 -11.75
C ASP A 91 -10.88 -2.36 -12.00
N ALA A 92 -10.18 -3.42 -12.41
CA ALA A 92 -10.79 -4.74 -12.63
C ALA A 92 -11.26 -5.38 -11.31
N VAL A 93 -10.43 -5.32 -10.24
CA VAL A 93 -10.80 -5.83 -8.91
C VAL A 93 -12.00 -5.06 -8.34
N GLY A 94 -12.00 -3.72 -8.44
CA GLY A 94 -13.10 -2.90 -7.93
C GLY A 94 -14.42 -3.19 -8.67
N ALA A 95 -14.35 -3.35 -10.01
CA ALA A 95 -15.53 -3.74 -10.80
C ALA A 95 -16.04 -5.15 -10.42
N LEU A 96 -15.14 -6.08 -10.10
CA LEU A 96 -15.51 -7.40 -9.61
C LEU A 96 -16.21 -7.31 -8.25
N CYS A 97 -15.61 -6.59 -7.30
CA CYS A 97 -16.17 -6.39 -5.96
C CYS A 97 -17.56 -5.75 -6.00
N GLU A 98 -17.74 -4.69 -6.83
CA GLU A 98 -19.04 -4.03 -7.01
C GLU A 98 -20.12 -5.00 -7.52
N ARG A 99 -19.81 -5.81 -8.55
CA ARG A 99 -20.77 -6.80 -9.08
C ARG A 99 -21.16 -7.87 -8.05
N GLN A 100 -20.28 -8.17 -7.10
CA GLN A 100 -20.53 -9.17 -6.05
C GLN A 100 -21.05 -8.56 -4.75
N GLY A 101 -21.21 -7.24 -4.67
CA GLY A 101 -21.66 -6.54 -3.46
C GLY A 101 -20.62 -6.62 -2.32
N VAL A 102 -19.33 -6.80 -2.65
CA VAL A 102 -18.22 -6.95 -1.72
C VAL A 102 -17.49 -5.62 -1.57
N LEU A 103 -17.09 -5.27 -0.36
CA LEU A 103 -16.32 -4.05 -0.09
C LEU A 103 -14.85 -4.23 -0.52
N LEU A 104 -14.22 -3.16 -1.04
CA LEU A 104 -12.81 -3.13 -1.38
C LEU A 104 -12.05 -2.21 -0.43
N CYS A 105 -11.08 -2.77 0.31
CA CYS A 105 -10.16 -2.07 1.20
C CYS A 105 -8.73 -2.18 0.65
N VAL A 106 -8.09 -1.03 0.45
CA VAL A 106 -6.78 -0.95 -0.22
C VAL A 106 -5.71 -0.39 0.73
N ASP A 107 -4.62 -1.12 0.88
CA ASP A 107 -3.37 -0.58 1.37
C ASP A 107 -2.65 0.15 0.23
N GLY A 108 -2.65 1.48 0.30
CA GLY A 108 -2.11 2.37 -0.73
C GLY A 108 -0.67 2.82 -0.47
N ILE A 109 -0.03 2.35 0.60
CA ILE A 109 1.27 2.92 1.05
C ILE A 109 2.40 2.78 0.03
N GLN A 110 2.33 1.84 -0.90
CA GLN A 110 3.35 1.65 -1.93
C GLN A 110 2.98 2.28 -3.29
N SER A 111 1.79 2.88 -3.41
CA SER A 111 1.34 3.53 -4.65
C SER A 111 1.17 5.04 -4.53
N ILE A 112 0.61 5.52 -3.39
CA ILE A 112 0.29 6.94 -3.23
C ILE A 112 1.58 7.77 -3.15
N GLY A 113 1.75 8.68 -4.13
CA GLY A 113 2.97 9.47 -4.35
C GLY A 113 3.91 8.88 -5.40
N CYS A 114 3.64 7.65 -5.89
CA CYS A 114 4.44 6.95 -6.91
C CYS A 114 3.67 6.75 -8.22
N SER A 115 2.37 6.47 -8.14
CA SER A 115 1.50 6.29 -9.30
C SER A 115 0.09 6.81 -9.01
N PRO A 116 -0.65 7.25 -10.05
CA PRO A 116 -2.03 7.72 -9.88
C PRO A 116 -2.95 6.60 -9.37
N VAL A 117 -3.81 6.96 -8.41
CA VAL A 117 -4.91 6.11 -7.91
C VAL A 117 -6.19 6.92 -7.94
N ASP A 118 -7.18 6.46 -8.68
CA ASP A 118 -8.53 7.05 -8.70
C ASP A 118 -9.49 6.17 -7.93
N VAL A 119 -9.84 6.59 -6.71
CA VAL A 119 -10.69 5.83 -5.80
C VAL A 119 -12.12 5.62 -6.32
N LYS A 120 -12.62 6.55 -7.18
CA LYS A 120 -13.95 6.43 -7.76
C LYS A 120 -13.96 5.47 -8.95
N ARG A 121 -13.01 5.63 -9.88
CA ARG A 121 -12.87 4.75 -11.04
C ARG A 121 -12.64 3.31 -10.60
N SER A 122 -11.76 3.12 -9.62
CA SER A 122 -11.44 1.80 -9.07
C SER A 122 -12.43 1.32 -7.99
N ARG A 123 -13.51 2.06 -7.74
CA ARG A 123 -14.59 1.66 -6.80
C ARG A 123 -14.07 1.27 -5.42
N ILE A 124 -13.04 1.97 -4.95
CA ILE A 124 -12.43 1.71 -3.66
C ILE A 124 -13.32 2.26 -2.55
N HIS A 125 -13.65 1.43 -1.57
CA HIS A 125 -14.45 1.83 -0.41
C HIS A 125 -13.59 2.40 0.71
N PHE A 126 -12.41 1.80 0.93
CA PHE A 126 -11.45 2.22 1.95
C PHE A 126 -10.05 2.21 1.36
N LEU A 127 -9.26 3.27 1.61
CA LEU A 127 -7.85 3.32 1.25
C LEU A 127 -7.06 3.96 2.38
N SER A 128 -6.03 3.26 2.85
CA SER A 128 -5.13 3.78 3.88
C SER A 128 -3.69 3.88 3.36
N ALA A 129 -3.04 5.00 3.66
CA ALA A 129 -1.64 5.21 3.33
C ALA A 129 -0.95 6.11 4.35
N ASP A 130 0.29 5.76 4.73
CA ASP A 130 1.18 6.57 5.56
C ASP A 130 2.07 7.45 4.68
N SER A 131 2.48 8.59 5.18
CA SER A 131 3.17 9.61 4.40
C SER A 131 4.67 9.36 4.16
N HIS A 132 5.32 8.56 5.01
CA HIS A 132 6.79 8.44 5.10
C HIS A 132 7.48 7.66 3.97
N LYS A 133 6.73 7.26 2.94
CA LYS A 133 7.28 6.56 1.77
C LYS A 133 7.21 7.46 0.53
N TRP A 134 6.39 7.06 -0.43
CA TRP A 134 6.28 7.74 -1.72
C TRP A 134 5.69 9.15 -1.65
N MET A 135 4.96 9.49 -0.57
CA MET A 135 4.48 10.86 -0.37
C MET A 135 5.55 11.82 0.20
N LEU A 136 6.78 11.35 0.48
CA LEU A 136 7.91 12.16 0.98
C LEU A 136 7.64 12.88 2.31
N GLY A 137 6.62 12.46 3.04
CA GLY A 137 6.27 13.01 4.34
C GLY A 137 7.05 12.35 5.48
N ILE A 138 6.69 12.71 6.71
CA ILE A 138 7.30 12.17 7.93
C ILE A 138 6.51 10.96 8.46
N SER A 139 7.13 10.11 9.28
CA SER A 139 6.44 9.03 9.99
C SER A 139 5.44 9.56 11.00
N GLY A 140 4.38 8.82 11.26
CA GLY A 140 3.37 9.15 12.28
C GLY A 140 2.20 9.98 11.77
N ILE A 141 2.11 10.22 10.47
CA ILE A 141 0.98 10.89 9.80
C ILE A 141 0.64 10.17 8.50
N GLY A 142 -0.65 10.04 8.23
CA GLY A 142 -1.20 9.46 7.02
C GLY A 142 -2.69 9.75 6.93
N PHE A 143 -3.38 9.10 6.00
CA PHE A 143 -4.83 9.28 5.83
C PHE A 143 -5.55 7.95 5.66
N LEU A 144 -6.85 7.99 5.92
CA LEU A 144 -7.82 6.97 5.57
C LEU A 144 -8.90 7.63 4.70
N TYR A 145 -9.03 7.18 3.47
CA TYR A 145 -10.17 7.48 2.62
C TYR A 145 -11.30 6.51 2.94
N VAL A 146 -12.51 7.03 3.06
CA VAL A 146 -13.75 6.25 3.21
C VAL A 146 -14.76 6.77 2.19
N ALA A 147 -15.29 5.92 1.34
CA ALA A 147 -16.33 6.29 0.40
C ALA A 147 -17.60 6.71 1.16
N LYS A 148 -18.29 7.74 0.66
CA LYS A 148 -19.40 8.37 1.38
C LYS A 148 -20.58 7.44 1.63
N ASP A 149 -20.86 6.54 0.72
CA ASP A 149 -21.96 5.57 0.78
C ASP A 149 -21.74 4.46 1.82
N VAL A 150 -20.47 4.16 2.15
CA VAL A 150 -20.13 3.15 3.16
C VAL A 150 -19.78 3.74 4.52
N LEU A 151 -19.56 5.06 4.60
CA LEU A 151 -19.23 5.73 5.85
C LEU A 151 -20.26 5.48 6.98
N PRO A 152 -21.59 5.45 6.74
CA PRO A 152 -22.57 5.13 7.77
C PRO A 152 -22.44 3.71 8.35
N ARG A 153 -21.83 2.79 7.59
CA ARG A 153 -21.59 1.39 7.99
C ARG A 153 -20.34 1.23 8.86
N LEU A 154 -19.48 2.26 8.88
CA LEU A 154 -18.22 2.23 9.63
C LEU A 154 -18.40 2.93 10.98
N ARG A 155 -18.45 2.14 12.07
CA ARG A 155 -18.52 2.64 13.44
C ARG A 155 -17.10 2.97 13.92
N PRO A 156 -16.88 4.14 14.55
CA PRO A 156 -15.57 4.44 15.15
C PRO A 156 -15.22 3.41 16.24
N ALA A 157 -14.06 2.77 16.09
CA ALA A 157 -13.50 1.90 17.15
C ALA A 157 -13.04 2.71 18.37
N LEU A 158 -12.62 3.95 18.14
CA LEU A 158 -12.23 4.92 19.17
C LEU A 158 -13.08 6.18 18.99
N VAL A 159 -13.65 6.65 20.10
CA VAL A 159 -14.45 7.87 20.14
C VAL A 159 -13.81 8.83 21.14
N GLY A 160 -13.67 10.08 20.72
CA GLY A 160 -13.20 11.14 21.59
C GLY A 160 -13.84 12.49 21.22
N TRP A 161 -13.36 13.55 21.84
CA TRP A 161 -13.98 14.86 21.73
C TRP A 161 -14.08 15.39 20.29
N ARG A 162 -13.15 15.04 19.41
CA ARG A 162 -13.17 15.46 18.00
C ARG A 162 -14.10 14.64 17.10
N SER A 163 -14.49 13.45 17.55
CA SER A 163 -15.40 12.58 16.77
C SER A 163 -16.83 13.12 16.70
N THR A 164 -17.14 14.19 17.45
CA THR A 164 -18.50 14.69 17.68
C THR A 164 -18.82 15.94 16.88
N THR A 165 -20.11 16.18 16.62
CA THR A 165 -20.59 17.37 15.89
C THR A 165 -20.27 18.69 16.58
N ASP A 166 -20.14 18.66 17.91
CA ASP A 166 -19.88 19.85 18.74
C ASP A 166 -18.64 19.62 19.61
N ALA A 167 -17.51 19.48 18.97
CA ALA A 167 -16.24 19.11 19.56
C ALA A 167 -15.74 20.08 20.68
N TRP A 168 -16.20 21.34 20.68
CA TRP A 168 -15.76 22.37 21.63
C TRP A 168 -16.70 22.57 22.81
N ASN A 169 -17.81 21.85 22.86
CA ASN A 169 -18.73 21.90 24.00
C ASN A 169 -18.40 20.80 25.02
N PHE A 170 -17.61 21.19 26.03
CA PHE A 170 -17.12 20.26 27.07
C PHE A 170 -18.14 19.98 28.21
N ASN A 171 -19.35 20.56 28.14
CA ASN A 171 -20.38 20.45 29.22
C ASN A 171 -21.48 19.44 28.85
N ARG A 172 -21.20 18.46 28.00
CA ARG A 172 -22.20 17.48 27.54
C ARG A 172 -22.10 16.15 28.27
N SER A 173 -23.26 15.57 28.60
CA SER A 173 -23.40 14.18 29.04
C SER A 173 -23.80 13.22 27.91
N HIS A 174 -24.03 13.73 26.69
CA HIS A 174 -24.36 12.97 25.50
C HIS A 174 -23.63 13.56 24.28
N PHE A 175 -23.47 12.81 23.23
CA PHE A 175 -22.82 13.24 22.00
C PHE A 175 -23.48 12.66 20.76
N GLU A 176 -23.29 13.35 19.63
CA GLU A 176 -23.59 12.85 18.29
C GLU A 176 -22.31 12.77 17.48
N LEU A 177 -22.12 11.66 16.78
CA LEU A 177 -20.98 11.51 15.88
C LEU A 177 -21.09 12.45 14.68
N ARG A 178 -19.96 12.96 14.23
CA ARG A 178 -19.88 13.73 12.97
C ARG A 178 -20.44 12.92 11.80
N PRO A 179 -21.12 13.57 10.85
CA PRO A 179 -21.66 12.90 9.66
C PRO A 179 -20.59 12.54 8.62
N ASP A 180 -19.39 13.11 8.75
CA ASP A 180 -18.24 12.93 7.88
C ASP A 180 -17.18 11.97 8.49
N ALA A 181 -16.08 11.73 7.75
CA ALA A 181 -14.98 10.87 8.19
C ALA A 181 -14.26 11.39 9.45
N GLY A 182 -14.47 12.66 9.84
CA GLY A 182 -13.97 13.21 11.09
C GLY A 182 -14.47 12.48 12.32
N ARG A 183 -15.58 11.69 12.21
CA ARG A 183 -16.01 10.77 13.28
C ARG A 183 -14.95 9.74 13.70
N LEU A 184 -13.99 9.47 12.83
CA LEU A 184 -12.88 8.53 13.04
C LEU A 184 -11.65 9.20 13.67
N GLU A 185 -11.72 10.49 13.99
CA GLU A 185 -10.66 11.28 14.61
C GLU A 185 -10.98 11.50 16.09
N GLU A 186 -10.33 10.74 16.96
CA GLU A 186 -10.66 10.70 18.39
C GLU A 186 -10.20 11.91 19.19
N GLY A 187 -9.08 12.54 18.77
CA GLY A 187 -8.47 13.59 19.60
C GLY A 187 -7.54 14.53 18.83
N SER A 188 -6.62 15.16 19.54
CA SER A 188 -5.68 16.11 18.98
C SER A 188 -4.78 15.46 17.92
N HIS A 189 -4.60 16.16 16.81
CA HIS A 189 -3.76 15.69 15.71
C HIS A 189 -2.30 16.07 15.89
N SER A 190 -1.42 15.35 15.17
CA SER A 190 -0.04 15.77 14.97
C SER A 190 -0.01 16.94 13.99
N PHE A 191 -0.11 18.18 14.48
CA PHE A 191 -0.07 19.36 13.61
C PHE A 191 1.23 19.45 12.82
N THR A 192 2.37 19.16 13.45
CA THR A 192 3.66 19.08 12.74
C THR A 192 3.60 18.08 11.58
N GLY A 193 3.02 16.91 11.81
CA GLY A 193 2.84 15.90 10.77
C GLY A 193 1.93 16.37 9.64
N ILE A 194 0.83 17.06 9.96
CA ILE A 194 -0.12 17.58 8.96
C ILE A 194 0.57 18.63 8.08
N TYR A 195 1.30 19.59 8.67
CA TYR A 195 2.01 20.60 7.90
C TYR A 195 3.13 20.00 7.04
N ALA A 196 3.91 19.05 7.59
CA ALA A 196 4.94 18.36 6.83
C ALA A 196 4.37 17.56 5.65
N LEU A 197 3.25 16.85 5.87
CA LEU A 197 2.56 16.13 4.79
C LEU A 197 1.98 17.12 3.75
N GLY A 198 1.41 18.24 4.20
CA GLY A 198 0.88 19.28 3.32
C GLY A 198 1.96 19.79 2.35
N ALA A 199 3.12 20.21 2.87
CA ALA A 199 4.24 20.67 2.06
C ALA A 199 4.77 19.61 1.09
N ALA A 200 4.83 18.33 1.54
CA ALA A 200 5.25 17.22 0.69
C ALA A 200 4.25 16.97 -0.46
N LEU A 201 2.94 17.03 -0.16
CA LEU A 201 1.90 16.88 -1.18
C LEU A 201 1.88 18.05 -2.17
N GLU A 202 2.11 19.28 -1.72
CA GLU A 202 2.25 20.46 -2.60
C GLU A 202 3.37 20.26 -3.61
N LEU A 203 4.55 19.78 -3.18
CA LEU A 203 5.65 19.42 -4.09
C LEU A 203 5.27 18.36 -5.11
N LEU A 204 4.61 17.26 -4.67
CA LEU A 204 4.20 16.21 -5.58
C LEU A 204 3.14 16.68 -6.60
N LEU A 205 2.24 17.57 -6.18
CA LEU A 205 1.22 18.16 -7.05
C LEU A 205 1.82 19.18 -8.03
N GLU A 206 2.85 19.93 -7.62
CA GLU A 206 3.59 20.85 -8.49
C GLU A 206 4.32 20.09 -9.60
N VAL A 207 4.99 18.97 -9.27
CA VAL A 207 5.64 18.10 -10.26
C VAL A 207 4.60 17.41 -11.15
N GLY A 208 3.47 16.99 -10.58
CA GLY A 208 2.40 16.28 -11.27
C GLY A 208 2.57 14.75 -11.24
N MET A 209 1.50 14.05 -10.83
CA MET A 209 1.54 12.59 -10.69
C MET A 209 1.86 11.83 -12.00
N PRO A 210 1.39 12.27 -13.20
CA PRO A 210 1.77 11.63 -14.46
C PRO A 210 3.27 11.72 -14.75
N ASP A 211 3.91 12.86 -14.46
CA ASP A 211 5.33 13.08 -14.69
C ASP A 211 6.17 12.28 -13.69
N ILE A 212 5.74 12.23 -12.42
CA ILE A 212 6.34 11.37 -11.39
C ILE A 212 6.30 9.91 -11.81
N GLU A 213 5.14 9.38 -12.21
CA GLU A 213 5.01 7.99 -12.67
C GLU A 213 5.88 7.72 -13.90
N SER A 214 5.87 8.61 -14.88
CA SER A 214 6.68 8.50 -16.11
C SER A 214 8.17 8.44 -15.79
N ARG A 215 8.64 9.33 -14.90
CA ARG A 215 10.05 9.37 -14.49
C ARG A 215 10.46 8.10 -13.74
N ILE A 216 9.67 7.64 -12.77
CA ILE A 216 9.93 6.40 -12.04
C ILE A 216 9.95 5.21 -13.00
N ARG A 217 9.02 5.14 -13.93
CA ARG A 217 8.96 4.08 -14.94
C ARG A 217 10.22 4.05 -15.81
N ALA A 218 10.71 5.20 -16.25
CA ALA A 218 11.95 5.30 -17.04
C ALA A 218 13.16 4.76 -16.25
N LEU A 219 13.29 5.14 -14.97
CA LEU A 219 14.35 4.63 -14.09
C LEU A 219 14.27 3.11 -13.89
N LEU A 220 13.05 2.59 -13.69
CA LEU A 220 12.83 1.15 -13.53
C LEU A 220 13.10 0.38 -14.83
N THR A 221 12.81 0.95 -16.00
CA THR A 221 13.12 0.34 -17.30
C THR A 221 14.63 0.22 -17.48
N SER A 222 15.39 1.30 -17.22
CA SER A 222 16.86 1.26 -17.30
C SER A 222 17.47 0.24 -16.33
N LEU A 223 16.94 0.14 -15.10
CA LEU A 223 17.35 -0.88 -14.13
C LEU A 223 17.05 -2.30 -14.63
N ASP A 224 15.86 -2.54 -15.15
CA ASP A 224 15.42 -3.84 -15.63
C ASP A 224 16.28 -4.33 -16.80
N GLU A 225 16.45 -3.48 -17.81
CA GLU A 225 17.29 -3.78 -18.98
C GLU A 225 18.74 -4.04 -18.58
N GLY A 226 19.33 -3.17 -17.76
CA GLY A 226 20.69 -3.33 -17.28
C GLY A 226 20.91 -4.59 -16.45
N LEU A 227 20.00 -4.91 -15.52
CA LEU A 227 20.09 -6.10 -14.69
C LEU A 227 19.89 -7.39 -15.52
N ARG A 228 18.94 -7.41 -16.45
CA ARG A 228 18.76 -8.54 -17.37
C ARG A 228 19.99 -8.74 -18.27
N GLY A 229 20.61 -7.65 -18.75
CA GLY A 229 21.86 -7.69 -19.48
C GLY A 229 23.04 -8.28 -18.68
N LEU A 230 22.98 -8.23 -17.35
CA LEU A 230 23.93 -8.86 -16.43
C LEU A 230 23.51 -10.30 -16.00
N GLY A 231 22.45 -10.86 -16.61
CA GLY A 231 21.96 -12.20 -16.33
C GLY A 231 21.13 -12.32 -15.04
N CYS A 232 20.69 -11.21 -14.45
CA CYS A 232 19.82 -11.23 -13.28
C CYS A 232 18.39 -11.59 -13.67
N ASP A 233 17.69 -12.35 -12.79
CA ASP A 233 16.25 -12.57 -12.88
C ASP A 233 15.51 -11.40 -12.22
N THR A 234 14.75 -10.62 -12.99
CA THR A 234 13.99 -9.45 -12.52
C THR A 234 12.50 -9.73 -12.47
N GLY A 235 11.78 -9.08 -11.56
CA GLY A 235 10.32 -9.18 -11.47
C GLY A 235 9.69 -8.02 -10.70
N PRO A 236 8.39 -7.85 -10.81
CA PRO A 236 7.49 -8.44 -11.81
C PRO A 236 7.70 -7.88 -13.22
N SER A 237 6.95 -8.39 -14.21
CA SER A 237 6.99 -7.87 -15.58
C SER A 237 6.68 -6.36 -15.66
N PRO A 238 7.16 -5.62 -16.67
CA PRO A 238 7.00 -4.15 -16.74
C PRO A 238 5.55 -3.67 -16.66
N GLU A 239 4.59 -4.42 -17.23
CA GLU A 239 3.17 -4.12 -17.21
C GLU A 239 2.54 -4.27 -15.81
N HIS A 240 3.10 -5.16 -14.98
CA HIS A 240 2.65 -5.42 -13.62
C HIS A 240 3.53 -4.75 -12.56
N ARG A 241 4.28 -3.71 -12.92
CA ARG A 241 5.24 -3.07 -12.01
C ARG A 241 4.85 -1.62 -11.70
N ALA A 242 5.02 -1.23 -10.42
CA ALA A 242 4.95 0.17 -10.02
C ALA A 242 5.95 0.47 -8.89
N GLY A 243 6.77 1.51 -9.08
CA GLY A 243 7.71 2.05 -8.09
C GLY A 243 8.84 1.13 -7.63
N ILE A 244 8.63 -0.18 -7.65
CA ILE A 244 9.53 -1.18 -7.09
C ILE A 244 9.92 -2.18 -8.17
N LEU A 245 11.23 -2.50 -8.23
CA LEU A 245 11.79 -3.59 -9.01
C LEU A 245 12.51 -4.54 -8.07
N THR A 246 12.36 -5.85 -8.28
CA THR A 246 13.13 -6.85 -7.53
C THR A 246 13.99 -7.67 -8.48
N PHE A 247 15.13 -8.17 -7.98
CA PHE A 247 15.96 -9.05 -8.78
C PHE A 247 16.69 -10.10 -7.95
N LEU A 248 17.08 -11.20 -8.63
CA LEU A 248 18.01 -12.20 -8.15
C LEU A 248 19.26 -12.17 -9.03
N PRO A 249 20.46 -12.11 -8.43
CA PRO A 249 21.71 -12.27 -9.18
C PRO A 249 21.84 -13.73 -9.69
N PRO A 250 22.61 -13.98 -10.79
CA PRO A 250 22.68 -15.29 -11.43
C PRO A 250 23.08 -16.46 -10.53
N LYS A 251 23.93 -16.21 -9.53
CA LYS A 251 24.39 -17.23 -8.57
C LYS A 251 23.59 -17.28 -7.27
N GLY A 252 22.47 -16.54 -7.17
CA GLY A 252 21.62 -16.51 -5.96
C GLY A 252 22.24 -15.79 -4.76
N GLU A 253 23.30 -15.02 -4.94
CA GLU A 253 24.09 -14.36 -3.88
C GLU A 253 23.48 -13.02 -3.40
N SER A 254 22.16 -12.94 -3.30
CA SER A 254 21.45 -11.67 -2.99
C SER A 254 21.92 -11.03 -1.69
N ARG A 255 22.19 -11.84 -0.64
CA ARG A 255 22.64 -11.34 0.67
C ARG A 255 24.03 -10.74 0.59
N THR A 256 24.98 -11.43 -0.07
CA THR A 256 26.36 -11.00 -0.23
C THR A 256 26.44 -9.75 -1.10
N LEU A 257 25.71 -9.74 -2.23
CA LEU A 257 25.62 -8.56 -3.09
C LEU A 257 24.98 -7.36 -2.35
N SER A 258 23.93 -7.59 -1.59
CA SER A 258 23.28 -6.53 -0.80
C SER A 258 24.24 -5.89 0.23
N ALA A 259 25.01 -6.70 0.95
CA ALA A 259 26.00 -6.22 1.90
C ALA A 259 27.11 -5.43 1.19
N TRP A 260 27.65 -5.98 0.10
CA TRP A 260 28.71 -5.35 -0.69
C TRP A 260 28.28 -4.01 -1.31
N LEU A 261 27.04 -3.89 -1.77
CA LEU A 261 26.46 -2.65 -2.25
C LEU A 261 26.27 -1.63 -1.12
N GLY A 262 25.84 -2.08 0.06
CA GLY A 262 25.70 -1.22 1.25
C GLY A 262 27.03 -0.58 1.68
N GLU A 263 28.16 -1.29 1.58
CA GLU A 263 29.50 -0.75 1.82
C GLU A 263 29.93 0.33 0.80
N ARG A 264 29.12 0.52 -0.27
CA ARG A 264 29.37 1.47 -1.37
C ARG A 264 28.28 2.52 -1.49
N ASP A 265 27.64 2.83 -0.36
CA ASP A 265 26.60 3.86 -0.23
C ASP A 265 25.37 3.60 -1.12
N VAL A 266 25.03 2.33 -1.36
CA VAL A 266 23.79 1.96 -2.05
C VAL A 266 22.76 1.47 -1.03
N SER A 267 21.72 2.28 -0.79
CA SER A 267 20.59 1.90 0.05
C SER A 267 19.59 1.05 -0.73
N LEU A 268 19.33 -0.15 -0.23
CA LEU A 268 18.38 -1.09 -0.82
C LEU A 268 17.75 -2.00 0.25
N SER A 269 16.82 -2.86 -0.15
CA SER A 269 16.20 -3.81 0.78
C SER A 269 16.30 -5.23 0.24
N LEU A 270 16.49 -6.19 1.14
CA LEU A 270 16.32 -7.61 0.84
C LEU A 270 14.94 -8.06 1.29
N ARG A 271 14.12 -8.58 0.36
CA ARG A 271 12.77 -9.06 0.63
C ARG A 271 12.58 -10.44 -0.02
N ARG A 272 12.21 -11.43 0.79
CA ARG A 272 11.96 -12.82 0.33
C ARG A 272 13.10 -13.37 -0.54
N GLY A 273 14.35 -13.07 -0.17
CA GLY A 273 15.54 -13.52 -0.90
C GLY A 273 15.89 -12.72 -2.14
N ARG A 274 15.04 -11.80 -2.60
CA ARG A 274 15.31 -10.90 -3.73
C ARG A 274 15.79 -9.53 -3.24
N ILE A 275 16.67 -8.91 -3.99
CA ILE A 275 17.06 -7.50 -3.77
C ILE A 275 15.95 -6.62 -4.35
N ARG A 276 15.48 -5.65 -3.55
CA ARG A 276 14.42 -4.70 -3.92
C ARG A 276 14.99 -3.31 -4.07
N LEU A 277 14.75 -2.72 -5.22
CA LEU A 277 15.08 -1.36 -5.60
C LEU A 277 13.81 -0.52 -5.67
N SER A 278 13.87 0.73 -5.22
CA SER A 278 12.71 1.62 -5.16
C SER A 278 13.16 3.05 -5.49
N PRO A 279 13.58 3.33 -6.75
CA PRO A 279 13.97 4.68 -7.13
C PRO A 279 12.75 5.60 -7.11
N HIS A 280 12.92 6.81 -6.62
CA HIS A 280 11.91 7.85 -6.67
C HIS A 280 12.17 8.79 -7.86
N PHE A 281 11.22 9.67 -8.20
CA PHE A 281 11.34 10.57 -9.35
C PHE A 281 12.57 11.50 -9.29
N TYR A 282 13.08 11.79 -8.10
CA TYR A 282 14.26 12.64 -7.89
C TYR A 282 15.60 11.92 -8.12
N ASN A 283 15.62 10.59 -8.23
CA ASN A 283 16.85 9.88 -8.56
C ASN A 283 17.30 10.22 -9.99
N GLN A 284 18.63 10.25 -10.19
CA GLN A 284 19.22 10.60 -11.46
C GLN A 284 19.66 9.36 -12.24
N PRO A 285 19.68 9.43 -13.61
CA PRO A 285 20.13 8.32 -14.45
C PRO A 285 21.55 7.85 -14.10
N GLU A 286 22.43 8.76 -13.74
CA GLU A 286 23.81 8.49 -13.36
C GLU A 286 23.91 7.61 -12.11
N GLU A 287 22.94 7.70 -11.18
CA GLU A 287 22.87 6.82 -10.02
C GLU A 287 22.51 5.38 -10.45
N ILE A 288 21.66 5.23 -11.48
CA ILE A 288 21.30 3.93 -12.04
C ILE A 288 22.52 3.32 -12.77
N GLU A 289 23.23 4.11 -13.56
CA GLU A 289 24.44 3.65 -14.26
C GLU A 289 25.53 3.22 -13.26
N ARG A 290 25.77 4.03 -12.22
CA ARG A 290 26.69 3.68 -11.12
C ARG A 290 26.30 2.38 -10.45
N PHE A 291 25.01 2.21 -10.11
CA PHE A 291 24.48 0.99 -9.50
C PHE A 291 24.72 -0.23 -10.39
N LEU A 292 24.39 -0.16 -11.67
CA LEU A 292 24.62 -1.25 -12.63
C LEU A 292 26.09 -1.57 -12.80
N GLY A 293 26.96 -0.56 -12.80
CA GLY A 293 28.43 -0.73 -12.79
C GLY A 293 28.90 -1.53 -11.57
N LEU A 294 28.41 -1.17 -10.38
CA LEU A 294 28.72 -1.89 -9.15
C LEU A 294 28.24 -3.35 -9.21
N VAL A 295 27.04 -3.61 -9.68
CA VAL A 295 26.53 -4.99 -9.84
C VAL A 295 27.41 -5.79 -10.80
N ARG A 296 27.81 -5.20 -11.94
CA ARG A 296 28.73 -5.83 -12.90
C ARG A 296 30.07 -6.18 -12.24
N ASP A 297 30.67 -5.26 -11.49
CA ASP A 297 31.96 -5.47 -10.81
C ASP A 297 31.88 -6.60 -9.77
N PHE A 298 30.73 -6.76 -9.10
CA PHE A 298 30.50 -7.86 -8.17
C PHE A 298 30.40 -9.20 -8.90
N LEU A 299 29.64 -9.26 -10.00
CA LEU A 299 29.40 -10.50 -10.75
C LEU A 299 30.62 -10.98 -11.54
N GLY A 300 31.55 -10.08 -11.87
CA GLY A 300 32.81 -10.39 -12.56
C GLY A 300 33.91 -10.94 -11.65
N ARG A 301 33.67 -11.06 -10.34
CA ARG A 301 34.58 -11.65 -9.35
C ARG A 301 34.38 -13.16 -9.26
#